data_178e4a04a9ef7e436a455bda53a0b6b2
#
_entry.id   178e4a04a9ef7e436a455bda53a0b6b2
#
_cell.length_a   1.000
_cell.length_b   1.000
_cell.length_c   1.000
_cell.angle_alpha   90.00
_cell.angle_beta   90.00
_cell.angle_gamma   90.00
#
_symmetry.space_group_name_H-M   'P 1'
#
loop_
_entity.id
_entity.type
_entity.pdbx_description
1 polymer ?
#
loop_
_entity_poly.entity_id
_entity_poly.type
_entity_poly.pdbx_seq_one_letter_code
_entity_poly.pdbx_strand_id
1 'polypeptide(L)'
;MPESLKNIDMRRELLLKRLKYDIPNRVTQALKEDLGGQVNPQMDITSKLFPQNQHIFAEIITRENGIFCGKAWLEEVFIQLDPKITITWLVKDGDLLKTNQILCQLFGPVSTLLSGERTALNFVQTLSGVATKVNDYVRLLSGLDTKILDTRKTLPGLRTALKYAVLCGGGDNHRLGLDDAFLIKENHIIALGSIKNAVNNAKVFNPTLPIEVEVESLDEFKQALSTQADIIMLDNFTLLMMQQAVEIRDKAVMQNAIQHRPLLEVSGNVTQKTLRSYAETGIDYISVGDLTKNIQALDLSMRFCDSRNEDIDASERLKTQSVSEDKWGSN
;
A
#
# COMPACT_ATOMS: atom_id res chain seq x y z
N MET A 1 24.79 -3.94 0.21
CA MET A 1 23.37 -3.90 0.60
C MET A 1 22.98 -5.33 0.98
N PRO A 2 22.41 -5.59 2.15
CA PRO A 2 21.96 -6.93 2.51
C PRO A 2 20.99 -7.47 1.43
N GLU A 3 21.08 -8.75 1.13
CA GLU A 3 20.28 -9.40 0.06
C GLU A 3 18.76 -9.28 0.32
N SER A 4 18.38 -9.17 1.59
CA SER A 4 17.02 -8.92 2.08
C SER A 4 16.42 -7.58 1.64
N LEU A 5 17.22 -6.53 1.56
CA LEU A 5 16.77 -5.22 1.08
C LEU A 5 16.54 -5.22 -0.44
N LYS A 6 17.33 -6.00 -1.19
CA LYS A 6 17.12 -6.17 -2.63
C LYS A 6 15.73 -6.75 -2.96
N ASN A 7 15.22 -7.66 -2.14
CA ASN A 7 13.91 -8.28 -2.35
C ASN A 7 12.76 -7.30 -2.15
N ILE A 8 12.85 -6.39 -1.16
CA ILE A 8 11.85 -5.34 -0.93
C ILE A 8 11.86 -4.33 -2.07
N ASP A 9 13.03 -3.85 -2.47
CA ASP A 9 13.17 -2.88 -3.57
C ASP A 9 12.65 -3.46 -4.89
N MET A 10 12.97 -4.73 -5.20
CA MET A 10 12.43 -5.42 -6.39
C MET A 10 10.90 -5.53 -6.36
N ARG A 11 10.29 -5.85 -5.20
CA ARG A 11 8.83 -5.91 -5.06
C ARG A 11 8.19 -4.54 -5.26
N ARG A 12 8.79 -3.49 -4.72
CA ARG A 12 8.35 -2.11 -4.90
C ARG A 12 8.38 -1.70 -6.37
N GLU A 13 9.48 -1.97 -7.08
CA GLU A 13 9.56 -1.69 -8.51
C GLU A 13 8.52 -2.46 -9.32
N LEU A 14 8.33 -3.75 -9.02
CA LEU A 14 7.33 -4.59 -9.66
C LEU A 14 5.91 -4.06 -9.42
N LEU A 15 5.61 -3.64 -8.18
CA LEU A 15 4.33 -3.03 -7.84
C LEU A 15 4.10 -1.76 -8.66
N LEU A 16 5.07 -0.84 -8.71
CA LEU A 16 4.97 0.40 -9.49
C LEU A 16 4.79 0.13 -11.00
N LYS A 17 5.40 -0.91 -11.54
CA LYS A 17 5.16 -1.35 -12.92
C LYS A 17 3.72 -1.85 -13.11
N ARG A 18 3.20 -2.66 -12.19
CA ARG A 18 1.81 -3.17 -12.24
C ARG A 18 0.78 -2.04 -12.16
N LEU A 19 1.02 -1.02 -11.35
CA LEU A 19 0.12 0.13 -11.19
C LEU A 19 -0.16 0.85 -12.50
N LYS A 20 0.83 0.98 -13.39
CA LYS A 20 0.67 1.66 -14.69
C LYS A 20 -0.45 1.06 -15.55
N TYR A 21 -0.70 -0.24 -15.42
CA TYR A 21 -1.77 -0.94 -16.15
C TYR A 21 -3.03 -1.12 -15.31
N ASP A 22 -2.88 -1.29 -13.99
CA ASP A 22 -4.00 -1.57 -13.11
C ASP A 22 -4.85 -0.34 -12.85
N ILE A 23 -4.26 0.84 -12.68
CA ILE A 23 -4.99 2.09 -12.39
C ILE A 23 -6.02 2.39 -13.49
N PRO A 24 -5.64 2.52 -14.79
CA PRO A 24 -6.62 2.81 -15.83
C PRO A 24 -7.73 1.77 -15.93
N ASN A 25 -7.39 0.49 -15.80
CA ASN A 25 -8.37 -0.58 -15.88
C ASN A 25 -9.37 -0.55 -14.72
N ARG A 26 -8.90 -0.32 -13.48
CA ARG A 26 -9.77 -0.26 -12.29
C ARG A 26 -10.67 0.97 -12.31
N VAL A 27 -10.12 2.10 -12.70
CA VAL A 27 -10.89 3.33 -12.85
C VAL A 27 -11.97 3.17 -13.94
N THR A 28 -11.62 2.59 -15.10
CA THR A 28 -12.62 2.29 -16.14
C THR A 28 -13.75 1.40 -15.62
N GLN A 29 -13.44 0.37 -14.82
CA GLN A 29 -14.45 -0.51 -14.25
C GLN A 29 -15.36 0.23 -13.27
N ALA A 30 -14.79 1.04 -12.39
CA ALA A 30 -15.55 1.82 -11.40
C ALA A 30 -16.44 2.89 -12.08
N LEU A 31 -15.93 3.58 -13.10
CA LEU A 31 -16.73 4.53 -13.88
C LEU A 31 -17.87 3.84 -14.63
N LYS A 32 -17.66 2.64 -15.18
CA LYS A 32 -18.73 1.86 -15.82
C LYS A 32 -19.80 1.42 -14.85
N GLU A 33 -19.44 1.13 -13.60
CA GLU A 33 -20.38 0.79 -12.54
C GLU A 33 -21.36 1.94 -12.29
N ASP A 34 -20.86 3.18 -12.18
CA ASP A 34 -21.70 4.37 -11.96
C ASP A 34 -22.45 4.83 -13.23
N LEU A 35 -21.85 4.70 -14.39
CA LEU A 35 -22.35 5.26 -15.65
C LEU A 35 -23.05 4.21 -16.56
N GLY A 36 -23.58 3.13 -15.97
CA GLY A 36 -24.41 2.17 -16.70
C GLY A 36 -23.68 1.37 -17.78
N GLY A 37 -22.42 1.04 -17.55
CA GLY A 37 -21.60 0.17 -18.41
C GLY A 37 -20.72 0.89 -19.45
N GLN A 38 -20.77 2.23 -19.51
CA GLN A 38 -19.98 3.05 -20.43
C GLN A 38 -19.25 4.16 -19.70
N VAL A 39 -18.04 4.51 -20.14
CA VAL A 39 -17.31 5.68 -19.62
C VAL A 39 -17.76 6.91 -20.41
N ASN A 40 -18.94 7.43 -20.08
CA ASN A 40 -19.54 8.59 -20.76
C ASN A 40 -20.29 9.46 -19.74
N PRO A 41 -19.83 10.70 -19.43
CA PRO A 41 -20.49 11.59 -18.49
C PRO A 41 -21.95 11.91 -18.85
N GLN A 42 -22.33 11.80 -20.15
CA GLN A 42 -23.71 12.01 -20.60
C GLN A 42 -24.69 10.94 -20.08
N MET A 43 -24.20 9.85 -19.48
CA MET A 43 -25.05 8.84 -18.84
C MET A 43 -25.55 9.28 -17.47
N ASP A 44 -24.90 10.24 -16.82
CA ASP A 44 -25.38 10.85 -15.58
C ASP A 44 -26.59 11.74 -15.88
N ILE A 45 -27.76 11.31 -15.37
CA ILE A 45 -29.03 11.98 -15.61
C ILE A 45 -29.06 13.36 -14.95
N THR A 46 -28.51 13.47 -13.75
CA THR A 46 -28.50 14.72 -12.97
C THR A 46 -27.57 15.76 -13.59
N SER A 47 -26.45 15.32 -14.15
CA SER A 47 -25.49 16.23 -14.81
C SER A 47 -26.09 16.97 -16.01
N LYS A 48 -27.16 16.43 -16.64
CA LYS A 48 -27.91 17.09 -17.75
C LYS A 48 -28.69 18.35 -17.32
N LEU A 49 -28.87 18.58 -16.04
CA LEU A 49 -29.48 19.80 -15.52
C LEU A 49 -28.58 21.03 -15.68
N PHE A 50 -27.30 20.86 -15.89
CA PHE A 50 -26.34 21.94 -16.00
C PHE A 50 -26.03 22.29 -17.45
N PRO A 51 -25.82 23.60 -17.76
CA PRO A 51 -25.36 24.02 -19.08
C PRO A 51 -24.00 23.39 -19.40
N GLN A 52 -23.82 22.88 -20.64
CA GLN A 52 -22.57 22.18 -21.04
C GLN A 52 -21.32 23.04 -20.92
N ASN A 53 -21.45 24.38 -21.02
CA ASN A 53 -20.32 25.32 -20.99
C ASN A 53 -20.06 25.90 -19.58
N GLN A 54 -20.80 25.46 -18.55
CA GLN A 54 -20.62 25.97 -17.20
C GLN A 54 -19.40 25.29 -16.57
N HIS A 55 -18.37 26.09 -16.27
CA HIS A 55 -17.17 25.64 -15.55
C HIS A 55 -17.19 26.17 -14.11
N ILE A 56 -16.58 25.44 -13.20
CA ILE A 56 -16.51 25.78 -11.79
C ILE A 56 -15.21 25.30 -11.17
N PHE A 57 -14.80 25.98 -10.11
CA PHE A 57 -13.77 25.48 -9.20
C PHE A 57 -14.39 24.58 -8.13
N ALA A 58 -13.70 23.48 -7.84
CA ALA A 58 -14.05 22.58 -6.75
C ALA A 58 -12.82 22.28 -5.90
N GLU A 59 -13.02 21.97 -4.63
CA GLU A 59 -11.99 21.56 -3.70
C GLU A 59 -12.33 20.20 -3.11
N ILE A 60 -11.33 19.32 -3.00
CA ILE A 60 -11.46 18.09 -2.20
C ILE A 60 -10.80 18.34 -0.85
N ILE A 61 -11.56 18.09 0.21
CA ILE A 61 -11.13 18.31 1.59
C ILE A 61 -11.27 17.02 2.40
N THR A 62 -10.39 16.83 3.38
CA THR A 62 -10.55 15.79 4.41
C THR A 62 -11.29 16.30 5.63
N ARG A 63 -12.13 15.44 6.24
CA ARG A 63 -12.83 15.69 7.50
C ARG A 63 -12.09 15.13 8.70
N GLU A 64 -11.07 14.31 8.45
CA GLU A 64 -10.34 13.56 9.46
C GLU A 64 -8.83 13.74 9.27
N ASN A 65 -8.07 13.48 10.34
CA ASN A 65 -6.63 13.30 10.26
C ASN A 65 -6.33 11.93 9.61
N GLY A 66 -5.24 11.83 8.86
CA GLY A 66 -4.84 10.57 8.25
C GLY A 66 -3.60 10.67 7.41
N ILE A 67 -3.38 9.68 6.56
CA ILE A 67 -2.33 9.66 5.53
C ILE A 67 -2.99 9.69 4.17
N PHE A 68 -2.58 10.62 3.33
CA PHE A 68 -3.09 10.73 1.96
C PHE A 68 -2.57 9.60 1.07
N CYS A 69 -3.46 9.00 0.27
CA CYS A 69 -3.09 8.04 -0.76
C CYS A 69 -4.16 7.97 -1.85
N GLY A 70 -3.73 7.96 -3.11
CA GLY A 70 -4.64 7.73 -4.23
C GLY A 70 -4.64 8.83 -5.29
N LYS A 71 -3.62 9.71 -5.29
CA LYS A 71 -3.48 10.78 -6.28
C LYS A 71 -3.70 10.30 -7.71
N ALA A 72 -2.98 9.25 -8.12
CA ALA A 72 -3.05 8.74 -9.48
C ALA A 72 -4.42 8.17 -9.89
N TRP A 73 -5.20 7.63 -8.95
CA TRP A 73 -6.55 7.14 -9.21
C TRP A 73 -7.54 8.29 -9.44
N LEU A 74 -7.45 9.35 -8.63
CA LEU A 74 -8.29 10.53 -8.80
C LEU A 74 -7.98 11.23 -10.13
N GLU A 75 -6.72 11.40 -10.47
CA GLU A 75 -6.30 11.96 -11.76
C GLU A 75 -6.85 11.13 -12.92
N GLU A 76 -6.73 9.81 -12.85
CA GLU A 76 -7.20 8.90 -13.90
C GLU A 76 -8.73 8.95 -14.08
N VAL A 77 -9.52 9.12 -13.00
CA VAL A 77 -10.97 9.31 -13.10
C VAL A 77 -11.31 10.49 -14.00
N PHE A 78 -10.68 11.64 -13.76
CA PHE A 78 -10.97 12.83 -14.52
C PHE A 78 -10.34 12.81 -15.92
N ILE A 79 -9.17 12.18 -16.10
CA ILE A 79 -8.57 11.96 -17.43
C ILE A 79 -9.52 11.15 -18.33
N GLN A 80 -10.16 10.11 -17.80
CA GLN A 80 -11.09 9.28 -18.57
C GLN A 80 -12.41 9.97 -18.87
N LEU A 81 -12.87 10.90 -18.03
CA LEU A 81 -14.12 11.64 -18.24
C LEU A 81 -13.92 12.86 -19.13
N ASP A 82 -12.93 13.68 -18.86
CA ASP A 82 -12.52 14.84 -19.67
C ASP A 82 -11.08 15.24 -19.37
N PRO A 83 -10.12 14.99 -20.28
CA PRO A 83 -8.71 15.31 -20.07
C PRO A 83 -8.40 16.81 -19.98
N LYS A 84 -9.38 17.68 -20.19
CA LYS A 84 -9.23 19.14 -20.04
C LYS A 84 -9.44 19.64 -18.60
N ILE A 85 -9.93 18.77 -17.70
CA ILE A 85 -10.04 19.12 -16.29
C ILE A 85 -8.63 19.34 -15.73
N THR A 86 -8.45 20.47 -15.06
CA THR A 86 -7.18 20.78 -14.39
C THR A 86 -7.28 20.43 -12.91
N ILE A 87 -6.21 19.83 -12.37
CA ILE A 87 -6.11 19.45 -10.96
C ILE A 87 -4.82 20.03 -10.39
N THR A 88 -4.96 20.91 -9.39
CA THR A 88 -3.84 21.46 -8.64
C THR A 88 -3.74 20.78 -7.30
N TRP A 89 -2.66 20.04 -7.07
CA TRP A 89 -2.44 19.31 -5.83
C TRP A 89 -1.76 20.13 -4.76
N LEU A 90 -2.23 20.00 -3.51
CA LEU A 90 -1.64 20.61 -2.31
C LEU A 90 -1.02 19.55 -1.39
N VAL A 91 -1.18 18.27 -1.73
CA VAL A 91 -0.62 17.12 -1.01
C VAL A 91 -0.09 16.08 -2.01
N LYS A 92 0.75 15.20 -1.53
CA LYS A 92 1.25 14.02 -2.25
C LYS A 92 0.98 12.75 -1.45
N ASP A 93 0.99 11.60 -2.13
CA ASP A 93 0.83 10.30 -1.48
C ASP A 93 1.88 10.11 -0.36
N GLY A 94 1.42 9.71 0.83
CA GLY A 94 2.20 9.57 2.05
C GLY A 94 2.20 10.79 2.98
N ASP A 95 1.65 11.92 2.57
CA ASP A 95 1.57 13.11 3.43
C ASP A 95 0.58 12.91 4.59
N LEU A 96 0.94 13.46 5.76
CA LEU A 96 0.05 13.52 6.92
C LEU A 96 -1.02 14.59 6.70
N LEU A 97 -2.27 14.19 6.82
CA LEU A 97 -3.42 15.07 6.68
C LEU A 97 -3.90 15.60 8.04
N LYS A 98 -4.42 16.82 8.02
CA LYS A 98 -5.12 17.45 9.16
C LYS A 98 -6.59 17.68 8.80
N THR A 99 -7.46 17.53 9.77
CA THR A 99 -8.90 17.81 9.64
C THR A 99 -9.15 19.16 8.94
N ASN A 100 -10.06 19.17 7.98
CA ASN A 100 -10.43 20.30 7.12
C ASN A 100 -9.31 20.81 6.18
N GLN A 101 -8.27 20.02 5.94
CA GLN A 101 -7.24 20.36 4.97
C GLN A 101 -7.75 20.15 3.54
N ILE A 102 -7.47 21.11 2.67
CA ILE A 102 -7.70 21.01 1.21
C ILE A 102 -6.60 20.11 0.64
N LEU A 103 -7.00 19.11 -0.14
CA LEU A 103 -6.10 18.14 -0.76
C LEU A 103 -5.72 18.55 -2.18
N CYS A 104 -6.71 18.99 -2.95
CA CYS A 104 -6.52 19.50 -4.31
C CYS A 104 -7.65 20.44 -4.69
N GLN A 105 -7.39 21.24 -5.72
CA GLN A 105 -8.36 22.09 -6.41
C GLN A 105 -8.57 21.57 -7.82
N LEU A 106 -9.81 21.52 -8.26
CA LEU A 106 -10.22 21.10 -9.61
C LEU A 106 -10.88 22.25 -10.33
N PHE A 107 -10.67 22.34 -11.65
CA PHE A 107 -11.39 23.27 -12.49
C PHE A 107 -11.84 22.56 -13.77
N GLY A 108 -13.13 22.64 -14.10
CA GLY A 108 -13.69 22.00 -15.27
C GLY A 108 -15.22 22.14 -15.37
N PRO A 109 -15.84 21.45 -16.35
CA PRO A 109 -17.29 21.46 -16.52
C PRO A 109 -17.99 20.88 -15.28
N VAL A 110 -19.01 21.60 -14.78
CA VAL A 110 -19.82 21.21 -13.60
C VAL A 110 -20.31 19.77 -13.72
N SER A 111 -20.90 19.43 -14.87
CA SER A 111 -21.43 18.09 -15.12
C SER A 111 -20.37 17.00 -14.96
N THR A 112 -19.18 17.19 -15.53
CA THR A 112 -18.12 16.19 -15.49
C THR A 112 -17.52 16.05 -14.09
N LEU A 113 -17.33 17.17 -13.37
CA LEU A 113 -16.84 17.13 -11.98
C LEU A 113 -17.81 16.34 -11.08
N LEU A 114 -19.11 16.57 -11.21
CA LEU A 114 -20.14 15.84 -10.44
C LEU A 114 -20.19 14.35 -10.81
N SER A 115 -20.12 14.01 -12.10
CA SER A 115 -20.14 12.62 -12.54
C SER A 115 -18.91 11.82 -12.09
N GLY A 116 -17.76 12.50 -11.92
CA GLY A 116 -16.51 11.86 -11.46
C GLY A 116 -16.33 11.84 -9.94
N GLU A 117 -17.05 12.71 -9.20
CA GLU A 117 -16.85 12.94 -7.77
C GLU A 117 -16.86 11.64 -6.97
N ARG A 118 -17.91 10.84 -7.07
CA ARG A 118 -18.09 9.67 -6.21
C ARG A 118 -17.02 8.62 -6.48
N THR A 119 -16.77 8.32 -7.75
CA THR A 119 -15.73 7.36 -8.14
C THR A 119 -14.35 7.83 -7.67
N ALA A 120 -14.00 9.10 -7.86
CA ALA A 120 -12.72 9.67 -7.42
C ALA A 120 -12.57 9.59 -5.89
N LEU A 121 -13.58 10.03 -5.14
CA LEU A 121 -13.56 9.98 -3.68
C LEU A 121 -13.49 8.54 -3.15
N ASN A 122 -14.20 7.58 -3.76
CA ASN A 122 -14.18 6.18 -3.34
C ASN A 122 -12.76 5.59 -3.36
N PHE A 123 -11.97 5.89 -4.40
CA PHE A 123 -10.57 5.45 -4.43
C PHE A 123 -9.74 6.13 -3.35
N VAL A 124 -9.73 7.45 -3.31
CA VAL A 124 -8.86 8.20 -2.39
C VAL A 124 -9.20 7.94 -0.93
N GLN A 125 -10.49 7.94 -0.55
CA GLN A 125 -10.91 7.67 0.82
C GLN A 125 -10.54 6.26 1.29
N THR A 126 -10.71 5.25 0.41
CA THR A 126 -10.38 3.86 0.71
C THR A 126 -8.87 3.67 0.86
N LEU A 127 -8.08 4.19 -0.08
CA LEU A 127 -6.63 4.04 -0.08
C LEU A 127 -5.99 4.84 1.07
N SER A 128 -6.47 6.06 1.33
CA SER A 128 -6.03 6.86 2.47
C SER A 128 -6.40 6.21 3.81
N GLY A 129 -7.54 5.54 3.90
CA GLY A 129 -7.92 4.77 5.08
C GLY A 129 -6.94 3.63 5.37
N VAL A 130 -6.53 2.88 4.33
CA VAL A 130 -5.50 1.84 4.47
C VAL A 130 -4.15 2.44 4.88
N ALA A 131 -3.69 3.49 4.20
CA ALA A 131 -2.43 4.15 4.51
C ALA A 131 -2.41 4.68 5.95
N THR A 132 -3.51 5.25 6.42
CA THR A 132 -3.68 5.73 7.81
C THR A 132 -3.55 4.59 8.81
N LYS A 133 -4.29 3.49 8.58
CA LYS A 133 -4.22 2.31 9.45
C LYS A 133 -2.81 1.73 9.50
N VAL A 134 -2.12 1.64 8.37
CA VAL A 134 -0.72 1.17 8.31
C VAL A 134 0.18 2.09 9.11
N ASN A 135 0.03 3.40 8.96
CA ASN A 135 0.83 4.38 9.71
C ASN A 135 0.65 4.24 11.22
N ASP A 136 -0.56 3.96 11.70
CA ASP A 136 -0.80 3.70 13.12
C ASP A 136 -0.03 2.47 13.62
N TYR A 137 0.04 1.40 12.82
CA TYR A 137 0.85 0.21 13.15
C TYR A 137 2.35 0.52 13.11
N VAL A 138 2.82 1.22 12.09
CA VAL A 138 4.24 1.60 11.95
C VAL A 138 4.71 2.47 13.11
N ARG A 139 3.89 3.41 13.56
CA ARG A 139 4.20 4.27 14.71
C ARG A 139 4.40 3.50 16.02
N LEU A 140 3.70 2.37 16.21
CA LEU A 140 3.88 1.51 17.39
C LEU A 140 5.25 0.83 17.40
N LEU A 141 5.92 0.72 16.26
CA LEU A 141 7.25 0.13 16.11
C LEU A 141 8.38 1.17 16.15
N SER A 142 8.08 2.43 16.47
CA SER A 142 9.09 3.47 16.57
C SER A 142 10.24 3.07 17.50
N GLY A 143 11.49 3.19 17.01
CA GLY A 143 12.70 2.78 17.71
C GLY A 143 13.07 1.29 17.60
N LEU A 144 12.35 0.51 16.80
CA LEU A 144 12.63 -0.90 16.51
C LEU A 144 12.92 -1.09 15.01
N ASP A 145 13.73 -2.06 14.66
CA ASP A 145 14.10 -2.35 13.25
C ASP A 145 13.07 -3.21 12.51
N THR A 146 12.12 -3.79 13.26
CA THR A 146 11.06 -4.65 12.71
C THR A 146 10.15 -3.88 11.76
N LYS A 147 9.82 -4.47 10.61
CA LYS A 147 8.95 -3.87 9.59
C LYS A 147 7.60 -4.56 9.51
N ILE A 148 6.58 -3.76 9.18
CA ILE A 148 5.23 -4.23 8.92
C ILE A 148 5.12 -4.64 7.47
N LEU A 149 4.58 -5.85 7.23
CA LEU A 149 4.21 -6.33 5.89
C LEU A 149 2.69 -6.45 5.75
N ASP A 150 2.22 -6.22 4.54
CA ASP A 150 0.87 -6.63 4.15
C ASP A 150 0.80 -8.15 3.88
N THR A 151 -0.34 -8.61 3.36
CA THR A 151 -0.54 -10.00 2.92
C THR A 151 -1.29 -10.03 1.59
N ARG A 152 -1.62 -11.25 1.11
CA ARG A 152 -2.56 -11.45 -0.01
C ARG A 152 -4.03 -11.46 0.41
N LYS A 153 -4.35 -11.25 1.70
CA LYS A 153 -5.72 -11.10 2.22
C LYS A 153 -6.20 -9.66 1.94
N THR A 154 -6.61 -9.39 0.71
CA THR A 154 -7.03 -8.07 0.21
C THR A 154 -8.46 -8.12 -0.30
N LEU A 155 -9.11 -6.97 -0.48
CA LEU A 155 -10.34 -6.89 -1.26
C LEU A 155 -10.08 -7.42 -2.68
N PRO A 156 -10.99 -8.24 -3.24
CA PRO A 156 -10.86 -8.73 -4.60
C PRO A 156 -10.78 -7.56 -5.61
N GLY A 157 -9.89 -7.72 -6.58
CA GLY A 157 -9.73 -6.71 -7.63
C GLY A 157 -8.91 -5.46 -7.26
N LEU A 158 -8.67 -5.16 -5.97
CA LEU A 158 -7.97 -3.96 -5.52
C LEU A 158 -6.58 -4.23 -4.93
N ARG A 159 -6.04 -5.44 -5.06
CA ARG A 159 -4.77 -5.82 -4.39
C ARG A 159 -3.62 -4.88 -4.67
N THR A 160 -3.40 -4.52 -5.94
CA THR A 160 -2.30 -3.63 -6.33
C THR A 160 -2.43 -2.26 -5.67
N ALA A 161 -3.64 -1.68 -5.68
CA ALA A 161 -3.93 -0.40 -5.05
C ALA A 161 -3.75 -0.44 -3.52
N LEU A 162 -4.28 -1.49 -2.86
CA LEU A 162 -4.17 -1.65 -1.41
C LEU A 162 -2.72 -1.86 -0.96
N LYS A 163 -1.93 -2.61 -1.72
CA LYS A 163 -0.50 -2.79 -1.46
C LYS A 163 0.29 -1.49 -1.65
N TYR A 164 -0.08 -0.66 -2.61
CA TYR A 164 0.48 0.68 -2.75
C TYR A 164 0.15 1.57 -1.54
N ALA A 165 -1.09 1.52 -1.06
CA ALA A 165 -1.50 2.26 0.13
C ALA A 165 -0.71 1.83 1.38
N VAL A 166 -0.30 0.55 1.48
CA VAL A 166 0.59 0.08 2.55
C VAL A 166 1.93 0.79 2.50
N LEU A 167 2.54 0.95 1.30
CA LEU A 167 3.78 1.72 1.15
C LEU A 167 3.60 3.19 1.56
N CYS A 168 2.49 3.82 1.17
CA CYS A 168 2.19 5.21 1.54
C CYS A 168 2.04 5.39 3.06
N GLY A 169 1.55 4.36 3.77
CA GLY A 169 1.46 4.34 5.23
C GLY A 169 2.78 4.07 5.96
N GLY A 170 3.86 3.78 5.22
CA GLY A 170 5.19 3.46 5.78
C GLY A 170 5.43 1.99 6.07
N GLY A 171 4.54 1.09 5.66
CA GLY A 171 4.76 -0.35 5.67
C GLY A 171 5.52 -0.84 4.42
N ASP A 172 5.80 -2.13 4.38
CA ASP A 172 6.41 -2.81 3.23
C ASP A 172 5.46 -3.89 2.68
N ASN A 173 5.76 -4.42 1.50
CA ASN A 173 4.92 -5.44 0.88
C ASN A 173 5.48 -6.85 1.08
N HIS A 174 4.64 -7.78 1.48
CA HIS A 174 4.83 -9.20 1.23
C HIS A 174 4.64 -9.48 -0.27
N ARG A 175 4.89 -10.70 -0.75
CA ARG A 175 4.72 -11.07 -2.16
C ARG A 175 3.40 -10.54 -2.74
N LEU A 176 3.48 -10.05 -3.98
CA LEU A 176 2.35 -9.39 -4.66
C LEU A 176 1.33 -10.41 -5.19
N GLY A 177 1.82 -11.56 -5.62
CA GLY A 177 1.02 -12.61 -6.22
C GLY A 177 1.50 -14.00 -5.83
N LEU A 178 1.35 -14.92 -6.79
CA LEU A 178 1.89 -16.29 -6.72
C LEU A 178 3.14 -16.45 -7.62
N ASP A 179 3.51 -15.39 -8.31
CA ASP A 179 4.49 -15.34 -9.38
C ASP A 179 5.79 -14.62 -9.00
N ASP A 180 5.88 -14.01 -7.81
CA ASP A 180 7.00 -13.14 -7.42
C ASP A 180 7.82 -13.65 -6.21
N ALA A 181 7.38 -14.70 -5.51
CA ALA A 181 8.16 -15.38 -4.47
C ALA A 181 7.56 -16.76 -4.15
N PHE A 182 8.41 -17.69 -3.75
CA PHE A 182 7.95 -18.94 -3.14
C PHE A 182 7.48 -18.67 -1.71
N LEU A 183 6.32 -19.25 -1.33
CA LEU A 183 5.89 -19.40 0.05
C LEU A 183 5.50 -20.86 0.23
N ILE A 184 6.40 -21.59 0.86
CA ILE A 184 6.27 -23.02 1.12
C ILE A 184 5.49 -23.16 2.43
N LYS A 185 4.37 -23.90 2.38
CA LYS A 185 3.45 -24.13 3.50
C LYS A 185 3.33 -25.60 3.80
N GLU A 186 2.68 -25.95 4.92
CA GLU A 186 2.43 -27.31 5.37
C GLU A 186 2.07 -28.26 4.22
N ASN A 187 1.06 -27.95 3.41
CA ASN A 187 0.61 -28.82 2.31
C ASN A 187 1.70 -29.03 1.23
N HIS A 188 2.57 -28.05 1.00
CA HIS A 188 3.70 -28.20 0.07
C HIS A 188 4.76 -29.12 0.68
N ILE A 189 5.03 -28.99 1.99
CA ILE A 189 5.99 -29.82 2.74
C ILE A 189 5.54 -31.26 2.74
N ILE A 190 4.27 -31.53 3.04
CA ILE A 190 3.68 -32.87 3.00
C ILE A 190 3.83 -33.49 1.61
N ALA A 191 3.46 -32.74 0.56
CA ALA A 191 3.52 -33.23 -0.83
C ALA A 191 4.96 -33.54 -1.30
N LEU A 192 5.96 -32.80 -0.82
CA LEU A 192 7.38 -32.94 -1.21
C LEU A 192 8.20 -33.78 -0.20
N GLY A 193 7.56 -34.21 0.90
CA GLY A 193 8.10 -35.12 1.91
C GLY A 193 8.97 -34.46 2.98
N SER A 194 9.50 -33.24 2.77
CA SER A 194 10.26 -32.50 3.79
C SER A 194 10.46 -31.04 3.40
N ILE A 195 10.74 -30.18 4.41
CA ILE A 195 11.13 -28.78 4.21
C ILE A 195 12.37 -28.68 3.32
N LYS A 196 13.38 -29.54 3.57
CA LYS A 196 14.63 -29.55 2.78
C LYS A 196 14.38 -29.82 1.31
N ASN A 197 13.54 -30.82 0.98
CA ASN A 197 13.20 -31.12 -0.40
C ASN A 197 12.45 -29.97 -1.05
N ALA A 198 11.48 -29.36 -0.33
CA ALA A 198 10.70 -28.25 -0.83
C ALA A 198 11.58 -27.04 -1.17
N VAL A 199 12.49 -26.65 -0.29
CA VAL A 199 13.43 -25.54 -0.53
C VAL A 199 14.39 -25.86 -1.67
N ASN A 200 14.95 -27.09 -1.72
CA ASN A 200 15.84 -27.48 -2.80
C ASN A 200 15.14 -27.46 -4.16
N ASN A 201 13.91 -27.96 -4.25
CA ASN A 201 13.13 -27.91 -5.48
C ASN A 201 12.83 -26.48 -5.93
N ALA A 202 12.48 -25.59 -4.99
CA ALA A 202 12.26 -24.18 -5.29
C ALA A 202 13.54 -23.53 -5.83
N LYS A 203 14.70 -23.80 -5.22
CA LYS A 203 16.01 -23.27 -5.66
C LYS A 203 16.40 -23.77 -7.04
N VAL A 204 16.16 -25.04 -7.34
CA VAL A 204 16.41 -25.62 -8.67
C VAL A 204 15.46 -25.04 -9.72
N PHE A 205 14.19 -24.86 -9.37
CA PHE A 205 13.20 -24.32 -10.30
C PHE A 205 13.46 -22.86 -10.67
N ASN A 206 13.72 -22.01 -9.69
CA ASN A 206 14.11 -20.61 -9.94
C ASN A 206 15.00 -20.07 -8.81
N PRO A 207 16.32 -20.04 -9.00
CA PRO A 207 17.28 -19.62 -7.99
C PRO A 207 17.25 -18.13 -7.67
N THR A 208 16.55 -17.31 -8.47
CA THR A 208 16.52 -15.84 -8.31
C THR A 208 15.33 -15.36 -7.50
N LEU A 209 14.28 -16.18 -7.37
CA LEU A 209 13.12 -15.82 -6.57
C LEU A 209 13.37 -16.08 -5.08
N PRO A 210 12.87 -15.18 -4.19
CA PRO A 210 12.93 -15.40 -2.75
C PRO A 210 12.17 -16.65 -2.34
N ILE A 211 12.75 -17.40 -1.39
CA ILE A 211 12.14 -18.59 -0.81
C ILE A 211 11.79 -18.32 0.64
N GLU A 212 10.51 -18.39 0.93
CA GLU A 212 9.95 -18.28 2.26
C GLU A 212 9.33 -19.62 2.68
N VAL A 213 9.57 -20.02 3.92
CA VAL A 213 9.03 -21.25 4.52
C VAL A 213 8.21 -20.91 5.75
N GLU A 214 6.95 -21.33 5.76
CA GLU A 214 6.04 -21.22 6.91
C GLU A 214 6.26 -22.44 7.81
N VAL A 215 6.46 -22.20 9.10
CA VAL A 215 6.72 -23.22 10.13
C VAL A 215 5.81 -23.00 11.34
N GLU A 216 5.35 -24.11 11.97
CA GLU A 216 4.42 -24.09 13.10
C GLU A 216 5.04 -24.56 14.41
N SER A 217 6.31 -24.99 14.38
CA SER A 217 7.04 -25.49 15.54
C SER A 217 8.50 -25.11 15.52
N LEU A 218 9.14 -25.11 16.70
CA LEU A 218 10.58 -24.91 16.82
C LEU A 218 11.43 -26.02 16.14
N ASP A 219 10.88 -27.20 16.00
CA ASP A 219 11.57 -28.30 15.31
C ASP A 219 11.54 -28.11 13.79
N GLU A 220 10.40 -27.68 13.21
CA GLU A 220 10.34 -27.26 11.81
C GLU A 220 11.20 -26.03 11.55
N PHE A 221 11.22 -25.07 12.50
CA PHE A 221 12.09 -23.91 12.43
C PHE A 221 13.57 -24.32 12.31
N LYS A 222 14.07 -25.25 13.14
CA LYS A 222 15.44 -25.76 13.06
C LYS A 222 15.73 -26.46 11.74
N GLN A 223 14.74 -27.20 11.19
CA GLN A 223 14.86 -27.80 9.86
C GLN A 223 14.96 -26.72 8.77
N ALA A 224 14.08 -25.71 8.78
CA ALA A 224 14.11 -24.61 7.83
C ALA A 224 15.42 -23.80 7.92
N LEU A 225 15.91 -23.55 9.13
CA LEU A 225 17.17 -22.85 9.40
C LEU A 225 18.39 -23.55 8.78
N SER A 226 18.34 -24.88 8.63
CA SER A 226 19.39 -25.68 7.99
C SER A 226 19.35 -25.65 6.45
N THR A 227 18.38 -24.96 5.84
CA THR A 227 18.19 -24.85 4.40
C THR A 227 18.69 -23.51 3.84
N GLN A 228 18.43 -23.25 2.57
CA GLN A 228 18.70 -21.98 1.91
C GLN A 228 17.41 -21.11 1.80
N ALA A 229 16.50 -21.21 2.76
CA ALA A 229 15.34 -20.33 2.84
C ALA A 229 15.79 -18.89 3.15
N ASP A 230 15.29 -17.91 2.42
CA ASP A 230 15.60 -16.50 2.62
C ASP A 230 14.83 -15.92 3.80
N ILE A 231 13.60 -16.39 4.01
CA ILE A 231 12.69 -15.98 5.08
C ILE A 231 12.10 -17.23 5.74
N ILE A 232 11.99 -17.22 7.05
CA ILE A 232 11.27 -18.26 7.81
C ILE A 232 10.10 -17.56 8.52
N MET A 233 8.88 -17.93 8.15
CA MET A 233 7.66 -17.41 8.77
C MET A 233 7.25 -18.28 9.95
N LEU A 234 7.19 -17.66 11.12
CA LEU A 234 6.75 -18.26 12.37
C LEU A 234 5.22 -18.11 12.47
N ASP A 235 4.47 -19.14 12.07
CA ASP A 235 3.01 -19.07 12.08
C ASP A 235 2.45 -19.46 13.44
N ASN A 236 1.67 -18.55 14.03
CA ASN A 236 1.04 -18.72 15.35
C ASN A 236 2.00 -19.05 16.51
N PHE A 237 3.25 -18.65 16.44
CA PHE A 237 4.21 -18.82 17.55
C PHE A 237 3.79 -17.99 18.76
N THR A 238 4.05 -18.53 19.96
CA THR A 238 3.97 -17.76 21.20
C THR A 238 5.18 -16.81 21.32
N LEU A 239 5.05 -15.78 22.16
CA LEU A 239 6.15 -14.83 22.40
C LEU A 239 7.45 -15.52 22.82
N LEU A 240 7.36 -16.54 23.69
CA LEU A 240 8.50 -17.33 24.13
C LEU A 240 9.14 -18.11 22.96
N MET A 241 8.33 -18.71 22.08
CA MET A 241 8.85 -19.42 20.90
C MET A 241 9.52 -18.47 19.92
N MET A 242 8.99 -17.24 19.76
CA MET A 242 9.62 -16.20 18.92
C MET A 242 11.01 -15.83 19.47
N GLN A 243 11.12 -15.57 20.77
CA GLN A 243 12.41 -15.30 21.44
C GLN A 243 13.41 -16.45 21.24
N GLN A 244 12.96 -17.69 21.43
CA GLN A 244 13.79 -18.88 21.21
C GLN A 244 14.24 -19.01 19.75
N ALA A 245 13.35 -18.74 18.78
CA ALA A 245 13.71 -18.79 17.36
C ALA A 245 14.78 -17.74 17.00
N VAL A 246 14.65 -16.51 17.50
CA VAL A 246 15.63 -15.45 17.32
C VAL A 246 16.99 -15.85 17.93
N GLU A 247 16.99 -16.35 19.18
CA GLU A 247 18.22 -16.80 19.86
C GLU A 247 18.90 -17.94 19.10
N ILE A 248 18.14 -18.95 18.66
CA ILE A 248 18.66 -20.09 17.90
C ILE A 248 19.27 -19.62 16.57
N ARG A 249 18.58 -18.73 15.81
CA ARG A 249 19.12 -18.17 14.57
C ARG A 249 20.41 -17.41 14.81
N ASP A 250 20.43 -16.49 15.74
CA ASP A 250 21.56 -15.59 15.98
C ASP A 250 22.77 -16.38 16.49
N LYS A 251 22.55 -17.37 17.33
CA LYS A 251 23.60 -18.31 17.76
C LYS A 251 24.16 -19.12 16.60
N ALA A 252 23.33 -19.63 15.69
CA ALA A 252 23.76 -20.34 14.49
C ALA A 252 24.59 -19.46 13.55
N VAL A 253 24.24 -18.18 13.40
CA VAL A 253 25.01 -17.18 12.65
C VAL A 253 26.37 -16.94 13.31
N MET A 254 26.39 -16.67 14.62
CA MET A 254 27.63 -16.40 15.37
C MET A 254 28.61 -17.58 15.34
N GLN A 255 28.08 -18.80 15.32
CA GLN A 255 28.90 -20.03 15.27
C GLN A 255 29.28 -20.45 13.84
N ASN A 256 28.90 -19.67 12.80
CA ASN A 256 29.05 -20.02 11.39
C ASN A 256 28.47 -21.41 11.04
N ALA A 257 27.41 -21.82 11.78
CA ALA A 257 26.70 -23.07 11.53
C ALA A 257 25.78 -22.99 10.31
N ILE A 258 25.43 -21.77 9.86
CA ILE A 258 24.66 -21.48 8.66
C ILE A 258 25.40 -20.47 7.79
N GLN A 259 25.24 -20.59 6.45
CA GLN A 259 26.00 -19.79 5.48
C GLN A 259 25.39 -18.38 5.28
N HIS A 260 24.11 -18.20 5.57
CA HIS A 260 23.41 -16.93 5.46
C HIS A 260 22.45 -16.77 6.65
N ARG A 261 22.11 -15.53 7.00
CA ARG A 261 21.14 -15.21 8.06
C ARG A 261 19.76 -15.09 7.43
N PRO A 262 18.83 -16.07 7.59
CA PRO A 262 17.47 -15.90 7.14
C PRO A 262 16.77 -14.82 7.97
N LEU A 263 15.83 -14.11 7.34
CA LEU A 263 14.95 -13.19 8.04
C LEU A 263 13.83 -13.98 8.72
N LEU A 264 13.37 -13.48 9.85
CA LEU A 264 12.23 -14.05 10.57
C LEU A 264 11.00 -13.17 10.39
N GLU A 265 9.94 -13.78 9.90
CA GLU A 265 8.62 -13.16 9.81
C GLU A 265 7.69 -13.80 10.85
N VAL A 266 6.84 -12.99 11.49
CA VAL A 266 5.75 -13.49 12.34
C VAL A 266 4.43 -13.25 11.65
N SER A 267 3.59 -14.28 11.63
CA SER A 267 2.21 -14.26 11.13
C SER A 267 1.26 -14.88 12.16
N GLY A 268 -0.02 -14.54 12.04
CA GLY A 268 -1.08 -15.07 12.91
C GLY A 268 -1.39 -14.17 14.11
N ASN A 269 -2.69 -13.87 14.28
CA ASN A 269 -3.27 -13.19 15.44
C ASN A 269 -2.60 -11.85 15.86
N VAL A 270 -1.96 -11.14 14.92
CA VAL A 270 -1.31 -9.86 15.16
C VAL A 270 -2.36 -8.77 15.33
N THR A 271 -2.27 -8.03 16.43
CA THR A 271 -3.11 -6.88 16.77
C THR A 271 -2.23 -5.71 17.18
N GLN A 272 -2.76 -4.49 17.23
CA GLN A 272 -2.03 -3.35 17.77
C GLN A 272 -1.52 -3.59 19.19
N LYS A 273 -2.25 -4.38 20.00
CA LYS A 273 -1.87 -4.69 21.38
C LYS A 273 -0.67 -5.64 21.50
N THR A 274 -0.53 -6.59 20.55
CA THR A 274 0.53 -7.60 20.55
C THR A 274 1.73 -7.19 19.70
N LEU A 275 1.56 -6.21 18.81
CA LEU A 275 2.54 -5.83 17.80
C LEU A 275 3.92 -5.50 18.39
N ARG A 276 3.95 -4.59 19.37
CA ARG A 276 5.21 -4.12 19.95
C ARG A 276 5.96 -5.22 20.69
N SER A 277 5.26 -6.05 21.48
CA SER A 277 5.88 -7.17 22.18
C SER A 277 6.47 -8.23 21.23
N TYR A 278 5.83 -8.43 20.06
CA TYR A 278 6.38 -9.29 19.01
C TYR A 278 7.66 -8.70 18.42
N ALA A 279 7.65 -7.42 18.08
CA ALA A 279 8.82 -6.75 17.52
C ALA A 279 10.01 -6.71 18.51
N GLU A 280 9.76 -6.53 19.80
CA GLU A 280 10.79 -6.53 20.86
C GLU A 280 11.50 -7.90 21.02
N THR A 281 10.99 -8.96 20.41
CA THR A 281 11.72 -10.26 20.36
C THR A 281 12.92 -10.26 19.41
N GLY A 282 13.05 -9.27 18.53
CA GLY A 282 14.12 -9.18 17.53
C GLY A 282 13.81 -9.88 16.19
N ILE A 283 12.52 -10.13 15.91
CA ILE A 283 12.07 -10.57 14.58
C ILE A 283 12.21 -9.44 13.55
N ASP A 284 12.41 -9.81 12.29
CA ASP A 284 12.66 -8.85 11.21
C ASP A 284 11.36 -8.29 10.61
N TYR A 285 10.32 -9.13 10.49
CA TYR A 285 9.03 -8.78 9.87
C TYR A 285 7.82 -9.22 10.67
N ILE A 286 6.74 -8.44 10.59
CA ILE A 286 5.42 -8.82 11.08
C ILE A 286 4.40 -8.62 9.95
N SER A 287 3.79 -9.70 9.46
CA SER A 287 2.74 -9.61 8.46
C SER A 287 1.35 -9.49 9.10
N VAL A 288 0.57 -8.52 8.60
CA VAL A 288 -0.72 -8.15 9.18
C VAL A 288 -1.79 -8.15 8.10
N GLY A 289 -2.59 -9.21 8.04
CA GLY A 289 -3.68 -9.34 7.05
C GLY A 289 -4.84 -8.37 7.29
N ASP A 290 -4.95 -7.80 8.48
CA ASP A 290 -6.01 -6.85 8.85
C ASP A 290 -5.89 -5.50 8.15
N LEU A 291 -4.70 -5.14 7.70
CA LEU A 291 -4.42 -3.85 7.06
C LEU A 291 -5.19 -3.66 5.75
N THR A 292 -5.38 -4.73 4.99
CA THR A 292 -5.91 -4.67 3.62
C THR A 292 -7.24 -5.38 3.42
N LYS A 293 -7.83 -5.95 4.47
CA LYS A 293 -9.17 -6.58 4.42
C LYS A 293 -10.22 -5.87 5.27
N ASN A 294 -9.84 -5.27 6.40
CA ASN A 294 -10.72 -4.51 7.30
C ASN A 294 -10.42 -3.03 7.13
N ILE A 295 -11.02 -2.42 6.11
CA ILE A 295 -10.72 -1.05 5.67
C ILE A 295 -11.76 -0.11 6.28
N GLN A 296 -11.29 0.95 6.91
CA GLN A 296 -12.08 2.11 7.29
C GLN A 296 -11.66 3.28 6.40
N ALA A 297 -12.55 3.70 5.51
CA ALA A 297 -12.31 4.82 4.61
C ALA A 297 -12.24 6.13 5.38
N LEU A 298 -11.41 7.08 4.93
CA LEU A 298 -11.42 8.45 5.45
C LEU A 298 -12.65 9.21 4.95
N ASP A 299 -13.17 10.11 5.76
CA ASP A 299 -14.27 11.01 5.35
C ASP A 299 -13.72 12.18 4.52
N LEU A 300 -13.99 12.14 3.22
CA LEU A 300 -13.61 13.14 2.23
C LEU A 300 -14.84 13.73 1.56
N SER A 301 -14.79 14.99 1.16
CA SER A 301 -15.85 15.62 0.39
C SER A 301 -15.30 16.55 -0.69
N MET A 302 -16.02 16.63 -1.81
CA MET A 302 -15.82 17.65 -2.82
C MET A 302 -16.81 18.82 -2.56
N ARG A 303 -16.33 20.04 -2.71
CA ARG A 303 -17.15 21.26 -2.58
C ARG A 303 -16.87 22.19 -3.74
N PHE A 304 -17.92 22.78 -4.28
CA PHE A 304 -17.78 23.87 -5.21
C PHE A 304 -17.38 25.15 -4.47
N CYS A 305 -16.44 25.91 -5.07
CA CYS A 305 -16.07 27.23 -4.59
C CYS A 305 -17.06 28.24 -5.19
N ASP A 306 -17.70 29.04 -4.32
CA ASP A 306 -18.60 30.12 -4.80
C ASP A 306 -17.72 31.27 -5.36
N SER A 307 -17.80 31.49 -6.67
CA SER A 307 -17.06 32.54 -7.37
C SER A 307 -17.37 33.96 -6.87
N ARG A 308 -18.37 34.11 -6.01
CA ARG A 308 -18.75 35.40 -5.42
C ARG A 308 -17.85 35.86 -4.26
N ASN A 309 -16.95 35.02 -3.77
CA ASN A 309 -16.01 35.35 -2.68
C ASN A 309 -14.55 35.54 -3.15
N GLU A 310 -14.27 35.58 -4.46
CA GLU A 310 -12.93 35.71 -5.00
C GLU A 310 -12.64 37.11 -5.55
N ASP A 311 -12.50 38.12 -4.67
CA ASP A 311 -11.64 39.29 -4.89
C ASP A 311 -10.18 39.02 -4.46
N ILE A 312 -9.71 37.77 -4.49
CA ILE A 312 -8.34 37.40 -4.26
C ILE A 312 -7.73 36.91 -5.56
N ASP A 313 -6.98 37.81 -6.15
CA ASP A 313 -6.21 37.72 -7.40
C ASP A 313 -5.59 36.32 -7.65
N ALA A 314 -6.12 35.59 -8.65
CA ALA A 314 -5.55 34.31 -9.16
C ALA A 314 -4.07 34.49 -9.60
N SER A 315 -3.63 35.72 -9.88
CA SER A 315 -2.24 36.08 -10.22
C SER A 315 -1.29 36.05 -9.03
N GLU A 316 -1.76 36.26 -7.79
CA GLU A 316 -0.93 36.17 -6.58
C GLU A 316 -0.73 34.74 -6.11
N ARG A 317 -1.72 33.85 -6.33
CA ARG A 317 -1.60 32.41 -5.97
C ARG A 317 -0.59 31.67 -6.86
N LEU A 318 -0.45 32.05 -8.12
CA LEU A 318 0.57 31.50 -9.04
C LEU A 318 1.98 32.02 -8.76
N LYS A 319 2.13 33.21 -8.19
CA LYS A 319 3.45 33.81 -7.85
C LYS A 319 4.09 33.19 -6.60
N THR A 320 3.32 32.66 -5.66
CA THR A 320 3.84 32.00 -4.46
C THR A 320 4.39 30.60 -4.71
N GLN A 321 4.06 29.95 -5.84
CA GLN A 321 4.62 28.65 -6.22
C GLN A 321 5.98 28.72 -6.94
N SER A 322 6.34 29.86 -7.54
CA SER A 322 7.62 30.00 -8.27
C SER A 322 8.85 30.29 -7.38
N VAL A 323 8.68 30.41 -6.06
CA VAL A 323 9.78 30.74 -5.11
C VAL A 323 10.32 29.51 -4.35
N SER A 324 9.71 28.31 -4.50
CA SER A 324 10.14 27.09 -3.79
C SER A 324 10.96 26.09 -4.62
N GLU A 325 11.22 26.33 -5.90
CA GLU A 325 11.98 25.39 -6.75
C GLU A 325 13.51 25.56 -6.73
N ASP A 326 14.05 26.59 -6.05
CA ASP A 326 15.50 26.87 -6.04
C ASP A 326 16.22 26.53 -4.72
N LYS A 327 15.94 25.39 -4.09
CA LYS A 327 16.77 24.91 -2.96
C LYS A 327 16.91 23.40 -2.86
N TRP A 328 17.34 22.72 -3.91
CA TRP A 328 18.00 21.39 -3.81
C TRP A 328 18.90 21.19 -5.03
N GLY A 329 19.93 22.01 -5.11
CA GLY A 329 21.09 21.80 -5.97
C GLY A 329 22.31 21.63 -5.08
N SER A 330 23.04 20.55 -5.31
CA SER A 330 24.43 20.26 -4.88
C SER A 330 24.72 20.15 -3.36
N ASN A 331 24.77 18.91 -2.83
CA ASN A 331 26.01 18.29 -2.32
C ASN A 331 25.81 16.79 -2.15
#